data_bddd1c532fe94684964ff153091b7bb0
#
_entry.id   bddd1c532fe94684964ff153091b7bb0
#
_cell.length_a   1.000
_cell.length_b   1.000
_cell.length_c   1.000
_cell.angle_alpha   90.00
_cell.angle_beta   90.00
_cell.angle_gamma   90.00
#
_symmetry.space_group_name_H-M   'P 1'
#
loop_
_entity.id
_entity.type
_entity.pdbx_description
1 polymer ?
#
loop_
_entity_poly.entity_id
_entity_poly.type
_entity_poly.pdbx_seq_one_letter_code
_entity_poly.pdbx_strand_id
1 'polypeptide(L)'
;MPDNQPVTNRAESVPTSPARSEVDTFLAELKKLSSSSSNLRGRLIFALDATASRQPTWDTACELQADMFREAGTVGGLDMQLVFYRGLSECKSSRWFCNGGQLAKTMSQIACNAGHTQIRKILIHARKETKLLRVSALVFVGDAMEENPDTLAHEAGELGRLGVPVFMFQEGRDRDVEHVFREIARLTRGAYCRFDPGAARQLGELLRAVAVYAAGGMTALAARRDAGAIKLLGQLR
;
A
#
# COMPACT_ATOMS: atom_id res chain seq x y z
N MET A 1 -35.27 -74.83 -27.77
CA MET A 1 -34.23 -74.40 -26.85
C MET A 1 -33.44 -73.30 -27.55
N PRO A 2 -33.61 -72.01 -27.17
CA PRO A 2 -32.85 -70.94 -27.78
C PRO A 2 -31.56 -70.74 -27.02
N ASP A 3 -30.53 -70.49 -27.81
CA ASP A 3 -29.16 -70.25 -27.48
C ASP A 3 -28.97 -68.84 -26.84
N ASN A 4 -28.29 -68.81 -25.71
CA ASN A 4 -28.09 -67.58 -24.92
C ASN A 4 -26.60 -67.17 -25.05
N GLN A 5 -26.32 -66.17 -25.90
CA GLN A 5 -24.98 -65.62 -26.00
C GLN A 5 -24.88 -64.36 -25.12
N PRO A 6 -23.79 -64.13 -24.38
CA PRO A 6 -23.62 -62.93 -23.55
C PRO A 6 -23.17 -61.74 -24.39
N VAL A 7 -23.85 -60.63 -24.16
CA VAL A 7 -23.52 -59.28 -24.72
C VAL A 7 -22.30 -58.71 -24.00
N THR A 8 -21.20 -58.63 -24.72
CA THR A 8 -19.98 -57.90 -24.25
C THR A 8 -20.19 -56.38 -24.29
N ASN A 9 -20.22 -55.80 -23.13
CA ASN A 9 -20.27 -54.35 -22.94
C ASN A 9 -18.88 -53.77 -23.29
N ARG A 10 -18.81 -53.10 -24.43
CA ARG A 10 -17.63 -52.36 -24.88
C ARG A 10 -17.70 -50.95 -24.27
N ALA A 11 -16.86 -50.68 -23.25
CA ALA A 11 -16.69 -49.37 -22.70
C ALA A 11 -16.11 -48.44 -23.77
N GLU A 12 -16.91 -47.48 -24.23
CA GLU A 12 -16.46 -46.38 -25.08
C GLU A 12 -15.55 -45.46 -24.27
N SER A 13 -14.27 -45.44 -24.62
CA SER A 13 -13.32 -44.42 -24.14
C SER A 13 -13.66 -43.09 -24.79
N VAL A 14 -14.13 -42.13 -23.97
CA VAL A 14 -14.33 -40.77 -24.38
C VAL A 14 -12.99 -40.16 -24.78
N PRO A 15 -12.84 -39.58 -25.97
CA PRO A 15 -11.57 -38.94 -26.37
C PRO A 15 -11.37 -37.66 -25.55
N THR A 16 -10.29 -37.65 -24.80
CA THR A 16 -9.83 -36.45 -24.09
C THR A 16 -9.45 -35.41 -25.13
N SER A 17 -10.21 -34.30 -25.21
CA SER A 17 -10.02 -33.21 -26.18
C SER A 17 -8.65 -32.54 -25.99
N PRO A 18 -7.82 -32.41 -27.04
CA PRO A 18 -6.48 -31.77 -26.93
C PRO A 18 -6.50 -30.37 -26.38
N ALA A 19 -7.60 -29.65 -26.55
CA ALA A 19 -7.77 -28.27 -26.01
C ALA A 19 -7.74 -28.19 -24.47
N ARG A 20 -8.12 -29.26 -23.75
CA ARG A 20 -8.08 -29.26 -22.28
C ARG A 20 -6.64 -29.38 -21.75
N SER A 21 -5.80 -30.15 -22.40
CA SER A 21 -4.38 -30.34 -22.05
C SER A 21 -3.58 -29.02 -22.25
N GLU A 22 -3.87 -28.27 -23.30
CA GLU A 22 -3.20 -26.99 -23.57
C GLU A 22 -3.61 -25.89 -22.54
N VAL A 23 -4.89 -25.86 -22.16
CA VAL A 23 -5.39 -24.94 -21.12
C VAL A 23 -4.80 -25.29 -19.75
N ASP A 24 -4.70 -26.57 -19.41
CA ASP A 24 -4.11 -26.99 -18.14
C ASP A 24 -2.60 -26.72 -18.10
N THR A 25 -1.90 -26.86 -19.22
CA THR A 25 -0.48 -26.49 -19.35
C THR A 25 -0.28 -24.99 -19.23
N PHE A 26 -1.11 -24.20 -19.90
CA PHE A 26 -1.10 -22.75 -19.80
C PHE A 26 -1.38 -22.25 -18.37
N LEU A 27 -2.37 -22.84 -17.69
CA LEU A 27 -2.68 -22.53 -16.28
C LEU A 27 -1.54 -22.93 -15.33
N ALA A 28 -0.85 -24.03 -15.61
CA ALA A 28 0.33 -24.43 -14.84
C ALA A 28 1.51 -23.49 -15.06
N GLU A 29 1.71 -22.98 -16.28
CA GLU A 29 2.72 -21.97 -16.59
C GLU A 29 2.37 -20.61 -15.96
N LEU A 30 1.11 -20.18 -16.01
CA LEU A 30 0.65 -18.97 -15.30
C LEU A 30 0.86 -19.08 -13.79
N LYS A 31 0.62 -20.25 -13.19
CA LYS A 31 0.92 -20.50 -11.78
C LYS A 31 2.42 -20.44 -11.48
N LYS A 32 3.28 -20.93 -12.36
CA LYS A 32 4.74 -20.79 -12.23
C LYS A 32 5.19 -19.35 -12.37
N LEU A 33 4.63 -18.59 -13.31
CA LEU A 33 4.90 -17.17 -13.48
C LEU A 33 4.41 -16.34 -12.29
N SER A 34 3.24 -16.64 -11.74
CA SER A 34 2.73 -15.99 -10.52
C SER A 34 3.53 -16.37 -9.28
N SER A 35 4.06 -17.59 -9.17
CA SER A 35 4.95 -17.99 -8.08
C SER A 35 6.36 -17.41 -8.22
N SER A 36 6.84 -17.15 -9.44
CA SER A 36 8.11 -16.43 -9.66
C SER A 36 7.99 -14.92 -9.43
N SER A 37 6.79 -14.32 -9.60
CA SER A 37 6.53 -12.93 -9.19
C SER A 37 6.35 -12.76 -7.67
N SER A 38 6.15 -13.84 -6.91
CA SER A 38 6.09 -13.81 -5.43
C SER A 38 7.45 -13.57 -4.76
N ASN A 39 8.55 -13.56 -5.52
CA ASN A 39 9.89 -13.22 -5.02
C ASN A 39 10.22 -11.72 -5.13
N LEU A 40 9.34 -10.89 -5.71
CA LEU A 40 9.49 -9.44 -5.69
C LEU A 40 8.99 -8.92 -4.34
N ARG A 41 9.90 -8.33 -3.57
CA ARG A 41 9.57 -7.65 -2.31
C ARG A 41 8.57 -6.53 -2.59
N GLY A 42 7.54 -6.41 -1.74
CA GLY A 42 6.64 -5.25 -1.79
C GLY A 42 7.43 -3.96 -1.58
N ARG A 43 7.04 -2.87 -2.22
CA ARG A 43 7.68 -1.55 -2.03
C ARG A 43 6.67 -0.57 -1.48
N LEU A 44 6.96 -0.02 -0.30
CA LEU A 44 6.12 0.94 0.41
C LEU A 44 6.85 2.29 0.51
N ILE A 45 6.26 3.33 -0.04
CA ILE A 45 6.68 4.70 0.25
C ILE A 45 5.90 5.19 1.48
N PHE A 46 6.62 5.66 2.48
CA PHE A 46 6.07 6.27 3.67
C PHE A 46 6.40 7.76 3.65
N ALA A 47 5.39 8.61 3.52
CA ALA A 47 5.54 10.03 3.32
C ALA A 47 4.97 10.81 4.52
N LEU A 48 5.70 11.84 4.94
CA LEU A 48 5.41 12.63 6.12
C LEU A 48 5.41 14.12 5.84
N ASP A 49 4.42 14.78 6.40
CA ASP A 49 4.48 16.19 6.69
C ASP A 49 5.36 16.41 7.93
N ALA A 50 6.48 17.11 7.77
CA ALA A 50 7.38 17.54 8.84
C ALA A 50 7.39 19.07 8.98
N THR A 51 6.23 19.71 8.76
CA THR A 51 6.05 21.15 9.01
C THR A 51 5.90 21.45 10.50
N ALA A 52 6.00 22.72 10.89
CA ALA A 52 5.99 23.12 12.29
C ALA A 52 4.67 22.81 13.01
N SER A 53 3.55 22.72 12.31
CA SER A 53 2.24 22.34 12.86
C SER A 53 2.27 20.93 13.47
N ARG A 54 3.12 20.06 12.95
CA ARG A 54 3.31 18.68 13.42
C ARG A 54 4.20 18.54 14.65
N GLN A 55 4.93 19.60 15.06
CA GLN A 55 5.89 19.53 16.16
C GLN A 55 5.32 18.95 17.46
N PRO A 56 4.09 19.32 17.91
CA PRO A 56 3.54 18.81 19.17
C PRO A 56 3.30 17.31 19.20
N THR A 57 3.10 16.68 18.03
CA THR A 57 2.76 15.24 17.88
C THR A 57 3.87 14.45 17.25
N TRP A 58 4.96 15.11 16.85
CA TRP A 58 6.05 14.53 16.08
C TRP A 58 6.74 13.36 16.79
N ASP A 59 7.07 13.52 18.07
CA ASP A 59 7.76 12.47 18.82
C ASP A 59 6.90 11.22 18.96
N THR A 60 5.62 11.39 19.30
CA THR A 60 4.65 10.30 19.35
C THR A 60 4.48 9.64 17.97
N ALA A 61 4.41 10.44 16.90
CA ALA A 61 4.32 9.91 15.55
C ALA A 61 5.58 9.10 15.17
N CYS A 62 6.77 9.56 15.56
CA CYS A 62 8.02 8.85 15.35
C CYS A 62 8.07 7.49 16.05
N GLU A 63 7.63 7.42 17.30
CA GLU A 63 7.60 6.17 18.07
C GLU A 63 6.67 5.13 17.44
N LEU A 64 5.44 5.54 17.11
CA LEU A 64 4.44 4.68 16.49
C LEU A 64 4.86 4.14 15.13
N GLN A 65 5.50 4.98 14.35
CA GLN A 65 5.99 4.60 13.03
C GLN A 65 7.21 3.69 13.13
N ALA A 66 8.05 3.89 14.15
CA ALA A 66 9.15 2.96 14.44
C ALA A 66 8.63 1.56 14.78
N ASP A 67 7.53 1.46 15.53
CA ASP A 67 6.87 0.20 15.84
C ASP A 67 6.27 -0.45 14.58
N MET A 68 5.58 0.33 13.76
CA MET A 68 5.07 -0.13 12.48
C MET A 68 6.19 -0.67 11.58
N PHE A 69 7.30 0.03 11.48
CA PHE A 69 8.42 -0.40 10.63
C PHE A 69 9.07 -1.67 11.15
N ARG A 70 9.14 -1.86 12.47
CA ARG A 70 9.60 -3.11 13.07
C ARG A 70 8.67 -4.27 12.73
N GLU A 71 7.36 -4.06 12.85
CA GLU A 71 6.36 -5.09 12.51
C GLU A 71 6.30 -5.37 11.00
N ALA A 72 6.37 -4.35 10.15
CA ALA A 72 6.45 -4.54 8.70
C ALA A 72 7.68 -5.38 8.31
N GLY A 73 8.78 -5.23 9.03
CA GLY A 73 9.98 -6.05 8.88
C GLY A 73 9.75 -7.54 9.24
N THR A 74 8.83 -7.84 10.19
CA THR A 74 8.49 -9.22 10.57
C THR A 74 7.60 -9.92 9.54
N VAL A 75 6.78 -9.18 8.81
CA VAL A 75 5.94 -9.72 7.72
C VAL A 75 6.82 -10.28 6.59
N GLY A 76 8.06 -9.80 6.48
CA GLY A 76 9.02 -10.20 5.44
C GLY A 76 8.64 -9.67 4.05
N GLY A 77 9.62 -9.55 3.16
CA GLY A 77 9.35 -9.21 1.76
C GLY A 77 8.87 -7.77 1.50
N LEU A 78 9.17 -6.79 2.38
CA LEU A 78 8.84 -5.38 2.19
C LEU A 78 10.09 -4.51 2.17
N ASP A 79 10.24 -3.69 1.13
CA ASP A 79 11.19 -2.60 1.07
C ASP A 79 10.47 -1.28 1.32
N MET A 80 11.06 -0.41 2.12
CA MET A 80 10.44 0.83 2.56
C MET A 80 11.32 2.03 2.23
N GLN A 81 10.68 3.11 1.79
CA GLN A 81 11.34 4.39 1.56
C GLN A 81 10.63 5.47 2.38
N LEU A 82 11.40 6.30 3.09
CA LEU A 82 10.88 7.46 3.77
C LEU A 82 10.97 8.67 2.84
N VAL A 83 9.87 9.41 2.72
CA VAL A 83 9.82 10.71 2.05
C VAL A 83 9.26 11.72 3.04
N PHE A 84 9.84 12.89 3.12
CA PHE A 84 9.30 13.96 3.95
C PHE A 84 9.46 15.31 3.27
N TYR A 85 8.59 16.23 3.61
CA TYR A 85 8.77 17.63 3.26
C TYR A 85 8.70 18.53 4.50
N ARG A 86 9.41 19.64 4.43
CA ARG A 86 9.40 20.73 5.41
C ARG A 86 9.92 22.02 4.78
N GLY A 87 9.79 23.15 5.50
CA GLY A 87 10.24 24.42 4.96
C GLY A 87 9.49 24.79 3.68
N LEU A 88 10.01 25.76 2.92
CA LEU A 88 9.35 26.28 1.73
C LEU A 88 9.48 25.36 0.50
N SER A 89 10.54 24.56 0.43
CA SER A 89 10.82 23.77 -0.78
C SER A 89 11.51 22.43 -0.54
N GLU A 90 11.85 22.10 0.70
CA GLU A 90 12.56 20.86 1.03
C GLU A 90 11.61 19.66 0.96
N CYS A 91 11.82 18.79 -0.02
CA CYS A 91 11.19 17.49 -0.11
C CYS A 91 12.28 16.47 -0.42
N LYS A 92 12.53 15.56 0.51
CA LYS A 92 13.63 14.60 0.43
C LYS A 92 13.13 13.18 0.56
N SER A 93 13.80 12.25 -0.11
CA SER A 93 13.59 10.82 0.02
C SER A 93 14.85 10.14 0.57
N SER A 94 14.65 9.11 1.39
CA SER A 94 15.71 8.21 1.78
C SER A 94 16.06 7.22 0.65
N ARG A 95 17.12 6.44 0.83
CA ARG A 95 17.25 5.19 0.10
C ARG A 95 16.14 4.21 0.48
N TRP A 96 15.99 3.15 -0.31
CA TRP A 96 15.12 2.02 0.05
C TRP A 96 15.78 1.17 1.14
N PHE A 97 15.01 0.80 2.17
CA PHE A 97 15.44 -0.02 3.29
C PHE A 97 14.65 -1.31 3.33
N CYS A 98 15.33 -2.42 3.48
CA CYS A 98 14.72 -3.73 3.78
C CYS A 98 14.55 -3.98 5.29
N ASN A 99 15.04 -3.08 6.13
CA ASN A 99 15.01 -3.17 7.59
C ASN A 99 14.32 -1.93 8.19
N GLY A 100 13.22 -2.17 8.89
CA GLY A 100 12.43 -1.12 9.53
C GLY A 100 13.17 -0.34 10.61
N GLY A 101 14.15 -0.95 11.30
CA GLY A 101 14.96 -0.26 12.31
C GLY A 101 15.85 0.85 11.72
N GLN A 102 16.36 0.65 10.51
CA GLN A 102 17.14 1.70 9.82
C GLN A 102 16.23 2.87 9.40
N LEU A 103 15.01 2.58 8.97
CA LEU A 103 14.04 3.60 8.62
C LEU A 103 13.62 4.42 9.85
N ALA A 104 13.34 3.75 10.97
CA ALA A 104 13.02 4.40 12.25
C ALA A 104 14.16 5.33 12.71
N LYS A 105 15.42 4.87 12.61
CA LYS A 105 16.59 5.70 12.92
C LYS A 105 16.70 6.91 12.01
N THR A 106 16.41 6.77 10.71
CA THR A 106 16.42 7.90 9.77
C THR A 106 15.33 8.91 10.12
N MET A 107 14.16 8.42 10.49
CA MET A 107 13.04 9.25 10.86
C MET A 107 13.28 10.06 12.14
N SER A 108 13.89 9.48 13.17
CA SER A 108 14.21 10.17 14.43
C SER A 108 15.22 11.32 14.26
N GLN A 109 15.88 11.41 13.12
CA GLN A 109 16.80 12.51 12.78
C GLN A 109 16.13 13.68 12.07
N ILE A 110 14.84 13.54 11.73
CA ILE A 110 14.07 14.60 11.07
C ILE A 110 13.47 15.51 12.13
N ALA A 111 13.77 16.79 12.05
CA ALA A 111 13.12 17.83 12.86
C ALA A 111 12.08 18.56 12.00
N CYS A 112 10.95 18.95 12.61
CA CYS A 112 9.97 19.80 11.96
C CYS A 112 10.55 21.18 11.67
N ASN A 113 10.10 21.81 10.59
CA ASN A 113 10.48 23.17 10.22
C ASN A 113 9.29 23.89 9.59
N ALA A 114 9.10 25.18 9.92
CA ALA A 114 8.03 25.98 9.33
C ALA A 114 8.10 25.98 7.79
N GLY A 115 6.94 25.87 7.15
CA GLY A 115 6.87 25.81 5.69
C GLY A 115 5.48 25.51 5.17
N HIS A 116 5.41 25.20 3.90
CA HIS A 116 4.18 24.86 3.20
C HIS A 116 4.08 23.37 2.89
N THR A 117 2.86 22.88 2.68
CA THR A 117 2.62 21.51 2.22
C THR A 117 3.19 21.30 0.83
N GLN A 118 3.71 20.09 0.58
CA GLN A 118 4.32 19.70 -0.70
C GLN A 118 3.87 18.31 -1.13
N ILE A 119 2.58 18.04 -0.97
CA ILE A 119 1.94 16.74 -1.28
C ILE A 119 2.12 16.37 -2.76
N ARG A 120 2.00 17.35 -3.65
CA ARG A 120 2.24 17.17 -5.08
C ARG A 120 3.61 16.57 -5.37
N LYS A 121 4.65 17.04 -4.69
CA LYS A 121 6.02 16.51 -4.88
C LYS A 121 6.11 15.05 -4.47
N ILE A 122 5.41 14.64 -3.39
CA ILE A 122 5.32 13.26 -2.95
C ILE A 122 4.64 12.38 -4.00
N LEU A 123 3.49 12.81 -4.55
CA LEU A 123 2.78 12.06 -5.60
C LEU A 123 3.63 11.89 -6.85
N ILE A 124 4.32 12.96 -7.30
CA ILE A 124 5.26 12.91 -8.41
C ILE A 124 6.44 11.97 -8.13
N HIS A 125 6.98 11.99 -6.90
CA HIS A 125 8.06 11.10 -6.50
C HIS A 125 7.62 9.63 -6.56
N ALA A 126 6.47 9.29 -5.99
CA ALA A 126 5.91 7.94 -6.05
C ALA A 126 5.68 7.46 -7.49
N ARG A 127 5.22 8.37 -8.37
CA ARG A 127 5.06 8.09 -9.81
C ARG A 127 6.40 7.79 -10.48
N LYS A 128 7.46 8.55 -10.19
CA LYS A 128 8.81 8.31 -10.71
C LYS A 128 9.36 6.97 -10.24
N GLU A 129 9.26 6.69 -8.94
CA GLU A 129 9.71 5.42 -8.35
C GLU A 129 8.98 4.21 -8.95
N THR A 130 7.65 4.32 -9.18
CA THR A 130 6.85 3.25 -9.78
C THR A 130 7.24 2.96 -11.22
N LYS A 131 7.66 3.97 -11.98
CA LYS A 131 8.17 3.77 -13.35
C LYS A 131 9.50 3.03 -13.39
N LEU A 132 10.31 3.11 -12.34
CA LEU A 132 11.57 2.38 -12.22
C LEU A 132 11.33 0.95 -11.75
N LEU A 133 10.55 0.79 -10.67
CA LEU A 133 10.15 -0.48 -10.10
C LEU A 133 8.85 -0.28 -9.34
N ARG A 134 7.87 -1.16 -9.55
CA ARG A 134 6.52 -1.06 -8.99
C ARG A 134 6.54 -0.73 -7.50
N VAL A 135 5.82 0.33 -7.12
CA VAL A 135 5.47 0.66 -5.74
C VAL A 135 4.13 0.02 -5.41
N SER A 136 4.07 -0.73 -4.32
CA SER A 136 2.86 -1.46 -3.89
C SER A 136 1.86 -0.55 -3.19
N ALA A 137 2.35 0.49 -2.49
CA ALA A 137 1.53 1.45 -1.79
C ALA A 137 2.32 2.73 -1.45
N LEU A 138 1.60 3.85 -1.34
CA LEU A 138 2.06 5.10 -0.74
C LEU A 138 1.21 5.37 0.51
N VAL A 139 1.87 5.60 1.64
CA VAL A 139 1.26 6.14 2.86
C VAL A 139 1.64 7.60 2.99
N PHE A 140 0.67 8.45 3.27
CA PHE A 140 0.89 9.85 3.60
C PHE A 140 0.27 10.18 4.96
N VAL A 141 1.02 10.89 5.80
CA VAL A 141 0.55 11.39 7.12
C VAL A 141 0.77 12.90 7.19
N GLY A 142 -0.31 13.65 7.41
CA GLY A 142 -0.25 15.12 7.51
C GLY A 142 -1.52 15.70 8.14
N ASP A 143 -1.47 16.98 8.48
CA ASP A 143 -2.53 17.72 9.16
C ASP A 143 -3.08 18.88 8.33
N ALA A 144 -2.37 19.31 7.28
CA ALA A 144 -2.69 20.47 6.47
C ALA A 144 -2.63 20.18 4.97
N MET A 145 -3.25 21.06 4.18
CA MET A 145 -3.18 21.07 2.73
C MET A 145 -3.37 22.52 2.25
N GLU A 146 -2.34 23.08 1.64
CA GLU A 146 -2.32 24.47 1.13
C GLU A 146 -2.19 24.53 -0.39
N GLU A 147 -2.06 23.37 -1.03
CA GLU A 147 -1.87 23.23 -2.47
C GLU A 147 -3.20 23.26 -3.21
N ASN A 148 -3.17 23.60 -4.50
CA ASN A 148 -4.36 23.58 -5.36
C ASN A 148 -4.93 22.16 -5.48
N PRO A 149 -6.22 21.93 -5.09
CA PRO A 149 -6.85 20.61 -5.10
C PRO A 149 -6.87 19.93 -6.48
N ASP A 150 -7.11 20.70 -7.56
CA ASP A 150 -7.18 20.14 -8.92
C ASP A 150 -5.83 19.60 -9.38
N THR A 151 -4.76 20.29 -8.98
CA THR A 151 -3.39 19.84 -9.26
C THR A 151 -3.08 18.54 -8.51
N LEU A 152 -3.50 18.43 -7.26
CA LEU A 152 -3.34 17.21 -6.47
C LEU A 152 -4.17 16.05 -7.04
N ALA A 153 -5.42 16.32 -7.44
CA ALA A 153 -6.30 15.35 -8.07
C ALA A 153 -5.71 14.83 -9.41
N HIS A 154 -5.13 15.71 -10.21
CA HIS A 154 -4.44 15.33 -11.44
C HIS A 154 -3.29 14.34 -11.16
N GLU A 155 -2.38 14.69 -10.26
CA GLU A 155 -1.23 13.81 -9.94
C GLU A 155 -1.67 12.50 -9.29
N ALA A 156 -2.72 12.53 -8.46
CA ALA A 156 -3.33 11.31 -7.89
C ALA A 156 -3.93 10.41 -8.98
N GLY A 157 -4.64 10.99 -9.97
CA GLY A 157 -5.18 10.26 -11.11
C GLY A 157 -4.08 9.59 -11.95
N GLU A 158 -2.97 10.30 -12.18
CA GLU A 158 -1.79 9.72 -12.84
C GLU A 158 -1.22 8.52 -12.08
N LEU A 159 -1.11 8.65 -10.76
CA LEU A 159 -0.60 7.58 -9.89
C LEU A 159 -1.57 6.39 -9.82
N GLY A 160 -2.88 6.67 -9.76
CA GLY A 160 -3.94 5.66 -9.78
C GLY A 160 -3.95 4.82 -11.06
N ARG A 161 -3.65 5.43 -12.23
CA ARG A 161 -3.48 4.69 -13.50
C ARG A 161 -2.30 3.73 -13.48
N LEU A 162 -1.27 4.02 -12.70
CA LEU A 162 -0.13 3.12 -12.47
C LEU A 162 -0.43 2.03 -11.43
N GLY A 163 -1.64 2.02 -10.85
CA GLY A 163 -2.07 1.02 -9.89
C GLY A 163 -1.41 1.15 -8.51
N VAL A 164 -1.01 2.35 -8.11
CA VAL A 164 -0.44 2.63 -6.78
C VAL A 164 -1.52 3.22 -5.87
N PRO A 165 -2.05 2.47 -4.91
CA PRO A 165 -2.99 2.99 -3.93
C PRO A 165 -2.29 3.94 -2.97
N VAL A 166 -2.97 5.06 -2.65
CA VAL A 166 -2.50 6.05 -1.68
C VAL A 166 -3.38 5.99 -0.44
N PHE A 167 -2.75 5.76 0.70
CA PHE A 167 -3.38 5.74 2.01
C PHE A 167 -3.13 7.07 2.70
N MET A 168 -4.19 7.90 2.78
CA MET A 168 -4.13 9.24 3.35
C MET A 168 -4.54 9.21 4.82
N PHE A 169 -3.62 9.56 5.70
CA PHE A 169 -3.84 9.66 7.14
C PHE A 169 -3.84 11.13 7.54
N GLN A 170 -5.02 11.63 7.91
CA GLN A 170 -5.19 13.00 8.38
C GLN A 170 -5.14 13.07 9.88
N GLU A 171 -4.24 13.90 10.40
CA GLU A 171 -4.28 14.34 11.79
C GLU A 171 -5.19 15.57 11.93
N GLY A 172 -6.03 15.58 12.96
CA GLY A 172 -6.96 16.67 13.19
C GLY A 172 -8.28 16.55 12.44
N ARG A 173 -8.99 17.71 12.30
CA ARG A 173 -10.40 17.72 11.87
C ARG A 173 -10.73 18.76 10.80
N ASP A 174 -9.74 19.24 10.09
CA ASP A 174 -9.93 20.19 9.00
C ASP A 174 -10.75 19.53 7.87
N ARG A 175 -11.86 20.15 7.49
CA ARG A 175 -12.80 19.59 6.48
C ARG A 175 -12.29 19.75 5.06
N ASP A 176 -11.56 20.81 4.78
CA ASP A 176 -11.01 21.06 3.45
C ASP A 176 -9.89 20.04 3.16
N VAL A 177 -9.02 19.80 4.16
CA VAL A 177 -8.03 18.73 4.11
C VAL A 177 -8.68 17.35 3.94
N GLU A 178 -9.73 17.07 4.72
CA GLU A 178 -10.48 15.82 4.61
C GLU A 178 -11.00 15.59 3.19
N HIS A 179 -11.62 16.61 2.59
CA HIS A 179 -12.18 16.53 1.25
C HIS A 179 -11.10 16.14 0.22
N VAL A 180 -9.99 16.84 0.23
CA VAL A 180 -8.89 16.60 -0.72
C VAL A 180 -8.21 15.25 -0.48
N PHE A 181 -7.98 14.86 0.77
CA PHE A 181 -7.37 13.57 1.09
C PHE A 181 -8.25 12.38 0.69
N ARG A 182 -9.57 12.50 0.88
CA ARG A 182 -10.54 11.51 0.39
C ARG A 182 -10.53 11.39 -1.12
N GLU A 183 -10.41 12.51 -1.83
CA GLU A 183 -10.36 12.51 -3.29
C GLU A 183 -9.06 11.86 -3.81
N ILE A 184 -7.91 12.16 -3.22
CA ILE A 184 -6.64 11.48 -3.55
C ILE A 184 -6.76 9.97 -3.32
N ALA A 185 -7.29 9.56 -2.16
CA ALA A 185 -7.50 8.14 -1.85
C ALA A 185 -8.44 7.46 -2.85
N ARG A 186 -9.55 8.10 -3.21
CA ARG A 186 -10.53 7.60 -4.20
C ARG A 186 -9.90 7.42 -5.59
N LEU A 187 -9.20 8.43 -6.09
CA LEU A 187 -8.57 8.40 -7.42
C LEU A 187 -7.50 7.33 -7.54
N THR A 188 -6.84 7.00 -6.43
CA THR A 188 -5.77 5.99 -6.39
C THR A 188 -6.26 4.62 -5.93
N ARG A 189 -7.57 4.44 -5.64
CA ARG A 189 -8.13 3.21 -5.04
C ARG A 189 -7.44 2.83 -3.73
N GLY A 190 -7.04 3.82 -2.95
CA GLY A 190 -6.51 3.68 -1.61
C GLY A 190 -7.58 3.88 -0.55
N ALA A 191 -7.16 4.36 0.63
CA ALA A 191 -8.07 4.61 1.74
C ALA A 191 -7.74 5.92 2.45
N TYR A 192 -8.77 6.53 3.04
CA TYR A 192 -8.63 7.70 3.90
C TYR A 192 -8.93 7.32 5.35
N CYS A 193 -8.09 7.73 6.27
CA CYS A 193 -8.30 7.54 7.69
C CYS A 193 -7.94 8.81 8.46
N ARG A 194 -8.91 9.31 9.23
CA ARG A 194 -8.62 10.35 10.21
C ARG A 194 -8.22 9.73 11.54
N PHE A 195 -7.27 10.35 12.22
CA PHE A 195 -6.89 10.02 13.58
C PHE A 195 -6.71 11.30 14.41
N ASP A 196 -6.99 11.20 15.70
CA ASP A 196 -6.71 12.27 16.64
C ASP A 196 -5.29 12.07 17.22
N PRO A 197 -4.59 13.13 17.65
CA PRO A 197 -3.23 13.05 18.20
C PRO A 197 -3.08 12.05 19.37
N GLY A 198 -4.16 11.87 20.15
CA GLY A 198 -4.22 10.86 21.24
C GLY A 198 -4.52 9.42 20.77
N ALA A 199 -4.80 9.21 19.51
CA ALA A 199 -5.16 7.89 18.96
C ALA A 199 -3.96 7.15 18.33
N ALA A 200 -2.81 7.30 18.92
CA ALA A 200 -1.55 6.71 18.52
C ALA A 200 -1.66 5.22 18.19
N ARG A 201 -2.34 4.46 19.03
CA ARG A 201 -2.58 3.04 18.83
C ARG A 201 -3.40 2.74 17.57
N GLN A 202 -4.43 3.56 17.29
CA GLN A 202 -5.26 3.41 16.09
C GLN A 202 -4.44 3.63 14.81
N LEU A 203 -3.59 4.67 14.78
CA LEU A 203 -2.69 4.91 13.67
C LEU A 203 -1.75 3.73 13.46
N GLY A 204 -1.13 3.23 14.52
CA GLY A 204 -0.26 2.06 14.47
C GLY A 204 -0.96 0.82 13.89
N GLU A 205 -2.19 0.52 14.29
CA GLU A 205 -2.98 -0.60 13.76
C GLU A 205 -3.27 -0.44 12.25
N LEU A 206 -3.62 0.76 11.81
CA LEU A 206 -3.88 1.04 10.39
C LEU A 206 -2.61 0.97 9.54
N LEU A 207 -1.51 1.53 10.03
CA LEU A 207 -0.22 1.47 9.33
C LEU A 207 0.30 0.04 9.19
N ARG A 208 0.11 -0.81 10.21
CA ARG A 208 0.40 -2.25 10.13
C ARG A 208 -0.43 -2.95 9.06
N ALA A 209 -1.72 -2.64 8.97
CA ALA A 209 -2.59 -3.19 7.93
C ALA A 209 -2.13 -2.80 6.52
N VAL A 210 -1.72 -1.53 6.32
CA VAL A 210 -1.15 -1.07 5.03
C VAL A 210 0.18 -1.78 4.72
N ALA A 211 1.05 -1.98 5.71
CA ALA A 211 2.30 -2.71 5.50
C ALA A 211 2.07 -4.16 5.04
N VAL A 212 1.11 -4.85 5.67
CA VAL A 212 0.69 -6.21 5.24
C VAL A 212 0.11 -6.20 3.82
N TYR A 213 -0.72 -5.21 3.50
CA TYR A 213 -1.24 -5.03 2.15
C TYR A 213 -0.11 -4.81 1.14
N ALA A 214 0.85 -3.94 1.45
CA ALA A 214 1.97 -3.65 0.55
C ALA A 214 2.89 -4.85 0.32
N ALA A 215 3.04 -5.73 1.31
CA ALA A 215 3.85 -6.94 1.23
C ALA A 215 3.15 -8.09 0.49
N GLY A 216 1.84 -8.29 0.69
CA GLY A 216 1.11 -9.47 0.22
C GLY A 216 -0.25 -9.20 -0.43
N GLY A 217 -0.58 -7.94 -0.72
CA GLY A 217 -1.82 -7.54 -1.39
C GLY A 217 -3.08 -7.78 -0.57
N MET A 218 -4.22 -7.77 -1.25
CA MET A 218 -5.55 -7.98 -0.65
C MET A 218 -5.67 -9.33 0.06
N THR A 219 -5.04 -10.38 -0.46
CA THR A 219 -5.09 -11.73 0.12
C THR A 219 -4.46 -11.76 1.51
N ALA A 220 -3.28 -11.15 1.66
CA ALA A 220 -2.60 -11.07 2.95
C ALA A 220 -3.37 -10.20 3.95
N LEU A 221 -3.94 -9.07 3.49
CA LEU A 221 -4.76 -8.21 4.33
C LEU A 221 -6.04 -8.91 4.79
N ALA A 222 -6.73 -9.63 3.90
CA ALA A 222 -7.98 -10.35 4.21
C ALA A 222 -7.77 -11.52 5.18
N ALA A 223 -6.57 -12.08 5.24
CA ALA A 223 -6.22 -13.12 6.21
C ALA A 223 -6.10 -12.58 7.65
N ARG A 224 -5.95 -11.27 7.83
CA ARG A 224 -5.92 -10.63 9.14
C ARG A 224 -7.33 -10.33 9.65
N ARG A 225 -7.50 -10.46 10.98
CA ARG A 225 -8.79 -10.21 11.66
C ARG A 225 -8.72 -9.09 12.69
N ASP A 226 -7.65 -8.30 12.68
CA ASP A 226 -7.51 -7.15 13.58
C ASP A 226 -8.33 -5.94 13.10
N ALA A 227 -8.59 -5.01 14.03
CA ALA A 227 -9.44 -3.84 13.75
C ALA A 227 -8.91 -2.96 12.63
N GLY A 228 -7.59 -2.81 12.50
CA GLY A 228 -6.96 -2.05 11.42
C GLY A 228 -7.21 -2.68 10.05
N ALA A 229 -7.05 -3.99 9.93
CA ALA A 229 -7.31 -4.72 8.69
C ALA A 229 -8.79 -4.67 8.28
N ILE A 230 -9.72 -4.85 9.22
CA ILE A 230 -11.16 -4.76 8.97
C ILE A 230 -11.55 -3.37 8.47
N LYS A 231 -11.04 -2.31 9.13
CA LYS A 231 -11.31 -0.92 8.74
C LYS A 231 -10.76 -0.61 7.35
N LEU A 232 -9.54 -1.07 7.04
CA LEU A 232 -8.90 -0.85 5.75
C LEU A 232 -9.62 -1.61 4.63
N LEU A 233 -9.98 -2.87 4.85
CA LEU A 233 -10.74 -3.70 3.89
C LEU A 233 -12.09 -3.08 3.52
N GLY A 234 -12.76 -2.42 4.48
CA GLY A 234 -14.02 -1.73 4.25
C GLY A 234 -13.92 -0.55 3.27
N GLN A 235 -12.73 0.01 3.09
CA GLN A 235 -12.48 1.17 2.21
C GLN A 235 -11.88 0.80 0.86
N LEU A 236 -11.23 -0.36 0.75
CA LEU A 236 -10.55 -0.83 -0.48
C LEU A 236 -11.48 -1.57 -1.47
N ARG A 237 -12.78 -1.59 -1.23
CA ARG A 237 -13.80 -2.24 -2.08
C ARG A 237 -14.24 -1.36 -3.24
#